data_b5374867d4495c07679da7c9e06ebde3
#
_entry.id   b5374867d4495c07679da7c9e06ebde3
#
_cell.length_a   1.000
_cell.length_b   1.000
_cell.length_c   1.000
_cell.angle_alpha   90.00
_cell.angle_beta   90.00
_cell.angle_gamma   90.00
#
_symmetry.space_group_name_H-M   'P 1'
#
loop_
_entity.id
_entity.type
_entity.pdbx_description
1 polymer ?
#
loop_
_entity_poly.entity_id
_entity_poly.type
_entity_poly.pdbx_seq_one_letter_code
_entity_poly.pdbx_strand_id
1 'polypeptide(L)'
;MRKRPLFLTIVAAGVAGAAAFGWTTIRRGFSARDNPSAIEAFVARTVRKLSIPASERDAKNPFTPTVEVLNEARAHFADHCAACHGNDGSGKTEIGQNLYPKPPDMRQSETQSLTDGQIYYIIHNGIRLTGMPRVGRPRQG
;
A
#
# COMPACT_ATOMS: atom_id res chain seq x y z
N MET A 1 -39.15 -10.46 -25.79
CA MET A 1 -38.11 -11.49 -25.80
C MET A 1 -36.77 -11.04 -26.45
N ARG A 2 -36.32 -9.77 -26.31
CA ARG A 2 -35.12 -9.22 -26.99
C ARG A 2 -33.92 -8.91 -26.03
N LYS A 3 -34.00 -9.28 -24.75
CA LYS A 3 -32.97 -8.94 -23.76
C LYS A 3 -31.74 -9.87 -23.78
N ARG A 4 -31.88 -11.10 -24.27
CA ARG A 4 -30.79 -12.09 -24.36
C ARG A 4 -29.64 -11.68 -25.29
N PRO A 5 -29.88 -11.19 -26.54
CA PRO A 5 -28.75 -10.80 -27.39
C PRO A 5 -28.00 -9.59 -26.86
N LEU A 6 -28.67 -8.59 -26.26
CA LEU A 6 -28.03 -7.44 -25.66
C LEU A 6 -27.12 -7.84 -24.47
N PHE A 7 -27.63 -8.74 -23.62
CA PHE A 7 -26.83 -9.26 -22.50
C PHE A 7 -25.58 -10.01 -22.99
N LEU A 8 -25.71 -10.88 -23.98
CA LEU A 8 -24.57 -11.60 -24.56
C LEU A 8 -23.55 -10.65 -25.21
N THR A 9 -24.01 -9.60 -25.89
CA THR A 9 -23.12 -8.58 -26.47
C THR A 9 -22.33 -7.83 -25.39
N ILE A 10 -22.98 -7.45 -24.29
CA ILE A 10 -22.31 -6.76 -23.18
C ILE A 10 -21.26 -7.68 -22.54
N VAL A 11 -21.60 -8.96 -22.31
CA VAL A 11 -20.67 -9.93 -21.75
C VAL A 11 -19.48 -10.15 -22.69
N ALA A 12 -19.71 -10.33 -23.98
CA ALA A 12 -18.67 -10.51 -24.99
C ALA A 12 -17.73 -9.29 -25.05
N ALA A 13 -18.30 -8.07 -25.03
CA ALA A 13 -17.52 -6.84 -25.00
C ALA A 13 -16.67 -6.72 -23.72
N GLY A 14 -17.23 -7.11 -22.56
CA GLY A 14 -16.51 -7.14 -21.29
C GLY A 14 -15.34 -8.13 -21.32
N VAL A 15 -15.56 -9.34 -21.83
CA VAL A 15 -14.51 -10.36 -21.97
C VAL A 15 -13.42 -9.90 -22.94
N ALA A 16 -13.79 -9.34 -24.09
CA ALA A 16 -12.83 -8.81 -25.06
C ALA A 16 -12.01 -7.65 -24.45
N GLY A 17 -12.65 -6.75 -23.72
CA GLY A 17 -11.98 -5.66 -23.01
C GLY A 17 -10.99 -6.16 -21.94
N ALA A 18 -11.40 -7.16 -21.15
CA ALA A 18 -10.52 -7.78 -20.15
C ALA A 18 -9.33 -8.50 -20.80
N ALA A 19 -9.56 -9.21 -21.91
CA ALA A 19 -8.51 -9.89 -22.67
C ALA A 19 -7.52 -8.88 -23.28
N ALA A 20 -8.00 -7.79 -23.87
CA ALA A 20 -7.17 -6.74 -24.42
C ALA A 20 -6.35 -6.03 -23.32
N PHE A 21 -6.97 -5.75 -22.18
CA PHE A 21 -6.28 -5.18 -21.01
C PHE A 21 -5.17 -6.12 -20.50
N GLY A 22 -5.51 -7.42 -20.31
CA GLY A 22 -4.53 -8.42 -19.87
C GLY A 22 -3.37 -8.54 -20.86
N TRP A 23 -3.66 -8.58 -22.16
CA TRP A 23 -2.64 -8.64 -23.20
C TRP A 23 -1.71 -7.43 -23.22
N THR A 24 -2.27 -6.22 -23.12
CA THR A 24 -1.45 -4.99 -23.07
C THR A 24 -0.60 -4.92 -21.82
N THR A 25 -1.13 -5.38 -20.65
CA THR A 25 -0.40 -5.46 -19.40
C THR A 25 0.78 -6.43 -19.48
N ILE A 26 0.53 -7.63 -20.05
CA ILE A 26 1.59 -8.64 -20.24
C ILE A 26 2.68 -8.11 -21.19
N ARG A 27 2.28 -7.45 -22.29
CA ARG A 27 3.25 -6.90 -23.26
C ARG A 27 4.08 -5.74 -22.73
N ARG A 28 3.55 -4.94 -21.80
CA ARG A 28 4.32 -3.88 -21.12
C ARG A 28 5.33 -4.43 -20.12
N GLY A 29 5.16 -5.68 -19.71
CA GLY A 29 5.93 -6.31 -18.64
C GLY A 29 5.46 -5.86 -17.26
N PHE A 30 5.88 -6.59 -16.23
CA PHE A 30 5.62 -6.27 -14.81
C PHE A 30 6.87 -5.57 -14.24
N SER A 31 7.23 -4.41 -14.79
CA SER A 31 8.41 -3.67 -14.35
C SER A 31 8.14 -2.88 -13.09
N ALA A 32 8.99 -3.03 -12.07
CA ALA A 32 8.95 -2.19 -10.87
C ALA A 32 9.32 -0.71 -11.14
N ARG A 33 9.80 -0.40 -12.34
CA ARG A 33 10.10 0.99 -12.76
C ARG A 33 8.85 1.81 -13.02
N ASP A 34 7.75 1.14 -13.37
CA ASP A 34 6.49 1.81 -13.65
C ASP A 34 5.88 2.41 -12.39
N ASN A 35 5.01 3.39 -12.57
CA ASN A 35 4.16 3.87 -11.49
C ASN A 35 2.77 3.25 -11.63
N PRO A 36 2.10 2.94 -10.52
CA PRO A 36 0.73 2.45 -10.57
C PRO A 36 -0.18 3.49 -11.23
N SER A 37 -1.15 3.02 -12.02
CA SER A 37 -2.18 3.90 -12.57
C SER A 37 -3.04 4.49 -11.44
N ALA A 38 -3.72 5.60 -11.73
CA ALA A 38 -4.61 6.24 -10.74
C ALA A 38 -5.70 5.28 -10.23
N ILE A 39 -6.25 4.44 -11.13
CA ILE A 39 -7.27 3.43 -10.78
C ILE A 39 -6.66 2.36 -9.87
N GLU A 40 -5.50 1.82 -10.22
CA GLU A 40 -4.80 0.82 -9.42
C GLU A 40 -4.47 1.36 -8.03
N ALA A 41 -3.92 2.55 -7.95
CA ALA A 41 -3.60 3.22 -6.69
C ALA A 41 -4.87 3.48 -5.84
N PHE A 42 -5.98 3.85 -6.47
CA PHE A 42 -7.27 4.04 -5.79
C PHE A 42 -7.81 2.72 -5.23
N VAL A 43 -7.85 1.68 -6.05
CA VAL A 43 -8.33 0.35 -5.65
C VAL A 43 -7.46 -0.20 -4.51
N ALA A 44 -6.13 -0.18 -4.67
CA ALA A 44 -5.20 -0.69 -3.67
C ALA A 44 -5.34 0.05 -2.32
N ARG A 45 -5.47 1.37 -2.34
CA ARG A 45 -5.70 2.18 -1.12
C ARG A 45 -7.05 1.88 -0.46
N THR A 46 -8.09 1.71 -1.26
CA THR A 46 -9.44 1.39 -0.75
C THR A 46 -9.46 0.01 -0.12
N VAL A 47 -8.92 -1.01 -0.80
CA VAL A 47 -8.83 -2.37 -0.27
C VAL A 47 -8.00 -2.39 1.02
N ARG A 48 -6.86 -1.71 1.06
CA ARG A 48 -6.05 -1.59 2.28
C ARG A 48 -6.84 -0.99 3.44
N LYS A 49 -7.57 0.11 3.21
CA LYS A 49 -8.40 0.73 4.27
C LYS A 49 -9.48 -0.21 4.79
N LEU A 50 -10.14 -0.94 3.89
CA LEU A 50 -11.21 -1.88 4.24
C LEU A 50 -10.67 -3.14 4.93
N SER A 51 -9.43 -3.54 4.66
CA SER A 51 -8.82 -4.74 5.25
C SER A 51 -8.35 -4.55 6.70
N ILE A 52 -8.26 -3.31 7.19
CA ILE A 52 -7.88 -3.03 8.58
C ILE A 52 -9.11 -3.18 9.47
N PRO A 53 -9.11 -4.13 10.44
CA PRO A 53 -10.22 -4.31 11.37
C PRO A 53 -10.51 -3.01 12.14
N ALA A 54 -11.79 -2.76 12.47
CA ALA A 54 -12.19 -1.55 13.18
C ALA A 54 -11.49 -1.42 14.55
N SER A 55 -11.35 -2.55 15.27
CA SER A 55 -10.66 -2.61 16.56
C SER A 55 -9.18 -2.18 16.48
N GLU A 56 -8.52 -2.50 15.38
CA GLU A 56 -7.12 -2.10 15.16
C GLU A 56 -7.03 -0.64 14.69
N ARG A 57 -7.93 -0.24 13.78
CA ARG A 57 -7.95 1.11 13.22
C ARG A 57 -8.14 2.19 14.27
N ASP A 58 -8.98 1.93 15.28
CA ASP A 58 -9.37 2.89 16.30
C ASP A 58 -8.44 2.84 17.52
N ALA A 59 -7.45 1.94 17.52
CA ALA A 59 -6.45 1.83 18.57
C ALA A 59 -5.62 3.13 18.67
N LYS A 60 -5.29 3.52 19.90
CA LYS A 60 -4.46 4.70 20.19
C LYS A 60 -3.05 4.28 20.52
N ASN A 61 -2.10 5.16 20.22
CA ASN A 61 -0.72 4.97 20.65
C ASN A 61 -0.68 4.96 22.19
N PRO A 62 -0.20 3.87 22.82
CA PRO A 62 -0.10 3.79 24.29
C PRO A 62 1.07 4.61 24.85
N PHE A 63 1.99 5.08 24.02
CA PHE A 63 3.17 5.81 24.48
C PHE A 63 2.95 7.32 24.42
N THR A 64 3.35 8.02 25.48
CA THR A 64 3.44 9.47 25.47
C THR A 64 4.68 9.89 24.68
N PRO A 65 4.60 10.87 23.77
CA PRO A 65 5.71 11.30 22.93
C PRO A 65 6.70 12.17 23.74
N THR A 66 7.53 11.53 24.59
CA THR A 66 8.67 12.18 25.23
C THR A 66 9.87 12.27 24.29
N VAL A 67 10.86 13.11 24.64
CA VAL A 67 12.10 13.24 23.85
C VAL A 67 12.81 11.90 23.72
N GLU A 68 12.85 11.11 24.78
CA GLU A 68 13.48 9.79 24.83
C GLU A 68 12.78 8.82 23.88
N VAL A 69 11.45 8.71 23.99
CA VAL A 69 10.62 7.85 23.10
C VAL A 69 10.76 8.25 21.63
N LEU A 70 10.79 9.55 21.34
CA LEU A 70 10.98 10.04 19.98
C LEU A 70 12.37 9.75 19.43
N ASN A 71 13.41 9.85 20.26
CA ASN A 71 14.78 9.56 19.85
C ASN A 71 14.96 8.05 19.59
N GLU A 72 14.41 7.19 20.44
CA GLU A 72 14.40 5.74 20.24
C GLU A 72 13.66 5.37 18.95
N ALA A 73 12.47 5.94 18.72
CA ALA A 73 11.70 5.73 17.52
C ALA A 73 12.44 6.18 16.25
N ARG A 74 13.16 7.32 16.30
CA ARG A 74 14.00 7.80 15.20
C ARG A 74 15.15 6.86 14.89
N ALA A 75 15.85 6.38 15.91
CA ALA A 75 16.94 5.42 15.75
C ALA A 75 16.42 4.14 15.09
N HIS A 76 15.31 3.60 15.61
CA HIS A 76 14.66 2.41 15.05
C HIS A 76 14.19 2.62 13.60
N PHE A 77 13.63 3.78 13.29
CA PHE A 77 13.24 4.14 11.92
C PHE A 77 14.46 4.20 10.99
N ALA A 78 15.56 4.81 11.43
CA ALA A 78 16.79 4.92 10.65
C ALA A 78 17.38 3.54 10.34
N ASP A 79 17.35 2.62 11.30
CA ASP A 79 17.94 1.29 11.15
C ASP A 79 17.11 0.35 10.26
N HIS A 80 15.78 0.48 10.27
CA HIS A 80 14.89 -0.52 9.67
C HIS A 80 13.99 0.00 8.54
N CYS A 81 13.68 1.28 8.52
CA CYS A 81 12.68 1.84 7.61
C CYS A 81 13.29 2.78 6.56
N ALA A 82 14.33 3.53 6.95
CA ALA A 82 14.89 4.59 6.13
C ALA A 82 15.52 4.10 4.83
N ALA A 83 15.95 2.82 4.76
CA ALA A 83 16.47 2.23 3.53
C ALA A 83 15.49 2.37 2.35
N CYS A 84 14.20 2.23 2.61
CA CYS A 84 13.15 2.40 1.61
C CYS A 84 12.45 3.76 1.70
N HIS A 85 12.17 4.24 2.93
CA HIS A 85 11.36 5.44 3.14
C HIS A 85 12.17 6.75 3.16
N GLY A 86 13.49 6.68 3.27
CA GLY A 86 14.37 7.84 3.46
C GLY A 86 14.31 8.37 4.90
N ASN A 87 15.38 8.96 5.38
CA ASN A 87 15.42 9.57 6.71
C ASN A 87 14.45 10.76 6.85
N ASP A 88 14.09 11.37 5.73
CA ASP A 88 13.14 12.47 5.63
C ASP A 88 11.70 12.00 5.36
N GLY A 89 11.48 10.70 5.21
CA GLY A 89 10.19 10.10 4.92
C GLY A 89 9.70 10.30 3.48
N SER A 90 10.54 10.76 2.56
CA SER A 90 10.14 11.07 1.18
C SER A 90 9.93 9.83 0.29
N GLY A 91 10.47 8.68 0.68
CA GLY A 91 10.50 7.48 -0.16
C GLY A 91 11.48 7.57 -1.35
N LYS A 92 12.26 8.64 -1.46
CA LYS A 92 13.19 8.90 -2.57
C LYS A 92 14.56 8.30 -2.30
N THR A 93 14.62 7.00 -2.04
CA THR A 93 15.87 6.26 -1.87
C THR A 93 16.13 5.40 -3.10
N GLU A 94 17.36 4.92 -3.27
CA GLU A 94 17.71 4.00 -4.36
C GLU A 94 16.85 2.73 -4.29
N ILE A 95 16.73 2.11 -3.10
CA ILE A 95 15.89 0.92 -2.92
C ILE A 95 14.42 1.26 -3.13
N GLY A 96 13.93 2.33 -2.51
CA GLY A 96 12.52 2.72 -2.59
C GLY A 96 12.04 2.98 -4.01
N GLN A 97 12.87 3.63 -4.84
CA GLN A 97 12.51 3.92 -6.22
C GLN A 97 12.51 2.69 -7.15
N ASN A 98 13.09 1.58 -6.70
CA ASN A 98 13.09 0.30 -7.41
C ASN A 98 12.00 -0.68 -6.90
N LEU A 99 11.15 -0.27 -5.98
CA LEU A 99 10.00 -1.05 -5.52
C LEU A 99 8.72 -0.72 -6.30
N TYR A 100 7.82 -1.69 -6.38
CA TYR A 100 6.47 -1.49 -6.92
C TYR A 100 5.40 -1.95 -5.92
N PRO A 101 4.45 -1.07 -5.59
CA PRO A 101 4.52 0.38 -5.77
C PRO A 101 5.67 1.00 -4.99
N LYS A 102 6.11 2.19 -5.38
CA LYS A 102 7.12 2.94 -4.64
C LYS A 102 6.61 3.31 -3.24
N PRO A 103 7.50 3.40 -2.24
CA PRO A 103 7.13 3.93 -0.93
C PRO A 103 6.48 5.31 -1.06
N PRO A 104 5.37 5.57 -0.35
CA PRO A 104 4.75 6.88 -0.38
C PRO A 104 5.64 7.93 0.27
N ASP A 105 5.51 9.17 -0.15
CA ASP A 105 6.01 10.31 0.63
C ASP A 105 5.15 10.45 1.89
N MET A 106 5.70 10.03 3.02
CA MET A 106 4.99 10.00 4.30
C MET A 106 4.61 11.39 4.83
N ARG A 107 5.15 12.45 4.25
CA ARG A 107 4.83 13.85 4.61
C ARG A 107 3.52 14.33 3.97
N GLN A 108 3.01 13.58 2.99
CA GLN A 108 1.77 13.91 2.29
C GLN A 108 0.52 13.51 3.08
N SER A 109 -0.59 14.18 2.77
CA SER A 109 -1.87 14.01 3.47
C SER A 109 -2.38 12.58 3.48
N GLU A 110 -2.10 11.79 2.44
CA GLU A 110 -2.53 10.39 2.37
C GLU A 110 -1.94 9.53 3.50
N THR A 111 -0.72 9.82 3.94
CA THR A 111 -0.10 9.14 5.08
C THR A 111 -0.40 9.85 6.39
N GLN A 112 -0.34 11.18 6.40
CA GLN A 112 -0.55 11.98 7.60
C GLN A 112 -1.99 11.92 8.15
N SER A 113 -2.96 11.53 7.33
CA SER A 113 -4.36 11.32 7.76
C SER A 113 -4.65 9.94 8.34
N LEU A 114 -3.67 9.05 8.36
CA LEU A 114 -3.83 7.72 8.97
C LEU A 114 -3.88 7.84 10.49
N THR A 115 -4.71 7.02 11.13
CA THR A 115 -4.74 6.91 12.59
C THR A 115 -3.53 6.14 13.10
N ASP A 116 -3.21 6.29 14.40
CA ASP A 116 -2.13 5.53 15.05
C ASP A 116 -2.30 4.02 14.83
N GLY A 117 -3.52 3.53 15.01
CA GLY A 117 -3.84 2.12 14.81
C GLY A 117 -3.67 1.64 13.37
N GLN A 118 -4.02 2.49 12.39
CA GLN A 118 -3.78 2.17 10.98
C GLN A 118 -2.28 2.10 10.66
N ILE A 119 -1.49 3.04 11.17
CA ILE A 119 -0.03 3.06 10.99
C ILE A 119 0.58 1.82 11.65
N TYR A 120 0.20 1.54 12.88
CA TYR A 120 0.66 0.35 13.60
C TYR A 120 0.33 -0.93 12.85
N TYR A 121 -0.93 -1.08 12.38
CA TYR A 121 -1.37 -2.26 11.63
C TYR A 121 -0.54 -2.47 10.36
N ILE A 122 -0.28 -1.38 9.61
CA ILE A 122 0.51 -1.43 8.38
C ILE A 122 1.95 -1.87 8.66
N ILE A 123 2.57 -1.30 9.69
CA ILE A 123 3.96 -1.64 10.07
C ILE A 123 4.03 -3.09 10.56
N HIS A 124 3.10 -3.48 11.45
CA HIS A 124 3.10 -4.80 12.06
C HIS A 124 2.87 -5.93 11.07
N ASN A 125 1.96 -5.75 10.10
CA ASN A 125 1.56 -6.79 9.17
C ASN A 125 2.23 -6.67 7.78
N GLY A 126 2.84 -5.52 7.46
CA GLY A 126 3.28 -5.20 6.11
C GLY A 126 2.12 -4.98 5.14
N ILE A 127 2.43 -4.85 3.86
CA ILE A 127 1.41 -4.68 2.80
C ILE A 127 1.64 -5.74 1.73
N ARG A 128 0.64 -6.60 1.54
CA ARG A 128 0.69 -7.67 0.53
C ARG A 128 0.89 -7.08 -0.87
N LEU A 129 1.65 -7.77 -1.71
CA LEU A 129 1.97 -7.41 -3.09
C LEU A 129 2.74 -6.09 -3.21
N THR A 130 3.50 -5.73 -2.17
CA THR A 130 4.40 -4.57 -2.17
C THR A 130 5.74 -4.95 -1.57
N GLY A 131 6.73 -4.05 -1.67
CA GLY A 131 8.01 -4.20 -0.99
C GLY A 131 7.98 -3.91 0.52
N MET A 132 6.84 -3.54 1.10
CA MET A 132 6.73 -3.27 2.55
C MET A 132 6.60 -4.58 3.33
N PRO A 133 7.66 -5.06 4.00
CA PRO A 133 7.61 -6.28 4.80
C PRO A 133 6.86 -6.04 6.10
N ARG A 134 6.42 -7.10 6.75
CA ARG A 134 6.00 -7.04 8.15
C ARG A 134 7.22 -6.84 9.06
N VAL A 135 7.09 -6.00 10.08
CA VAL A 135 8.14 -5.77 11.08
C VAL A 135 7.77 -6.38 12.45
N GLY A 136 6.50 -6.66 12.67
CA GLY A 136 6.01 -7.23 13.92
C GLY A 136 6.37 -8.73 14.10
N ARG A 137 6.47 -9.16 15.37
CA ARG A 137 6.57 -10.59 15.68
C ARG A 137 5.31 -11.33 15.23
N PRO A 138 5.38 -12.62 14.85
CA PRO A 138 4.19 -13.41 14.60
C PRO A 138 3.25 -13.34 15.82
N ARG A 139 1.96 -13.16 15.60
CA ARG A 139 0.98 -13.37 16.67
C ARG A 139 1.10 -14.83 17.09
N GLN A 140 1.41 -15.05 18.34
CA GLN A 140 1.28 -16.37 18.91
C GLN A 140 -0.23 -16.63 18.98
N GLY A 141 -0.68 -17.62 18.18
CA GLY A 141 -2.08 -18.05 18.12
C GLY A 141 -2.52 -18.76 19.40
#